data_26bc167895302d5a7f1d1d5a6e32ee00
#
_entry.id   26bc167895302d5a7f1d1d5a6e32ee00
#
_cell.length_a   1.000
_cell.length_b   1.000
_cell.length_c   1.000
_cell.angle_alpha   90.00
_cell.angle_beta   90.00
_cell.angle_gamma   90.00
#
_symmetry.space_group_name_H-M   'P 1'
#
loop_
_entity.id
_entity.type
_entity.pdbx_description
1 polymer ?
#
loop_
_entity_poly.entity_id
_entity_poly.type
_entity_poly.pdbx_seq_one_letter_code
_entity_poly.pdbx_strand_id
1 'polypeptide(L)'
;MKMVTMMKKKYKRKRGPVRAKKVTFDGITFASGLEKYMHIALKKAKIHNTYEGCTFVIQEGFMFENKSYERQANGKGEMVNRGSKKILPIKYTPDFVSDSFIIECKGRANESFPLCWKMFKNYVKEHYPHVTLYKPQNQKECDKVVELILNNNKC
;
A
#
# COMPACT_ATOMS: atom_id res chain seq x y z
N MET A 1 -56.48 12.53 -24.89
CA MET A 1 -55.69 11.65 -24.00
C MET A 1 -54.21 11.75 -24.36
N LYS A 2 -53.41 12.51 -23.58
CA LYS A 2 -51.99 12.69 -23.88
C LYS A 2 -51.21 11.56 -23.20
N MET A 3 -50.54 10.70 -23.98
CA MET A 3 -49.62 9.69 -23.47
C MET A 3 -48.38 10.34 -22.88
N VAL A 4 -48.19 10.18 -21.59
CA VAL A 4 -46.96 10.61 -20.90
C VAL A 4 -45.91 9.53 -21.11
N THR A 5 -44.89 9.86 -21.94
CA THR A 5 -43.75 8.97 -22.18
C THR A 5 -42.81 9.02 -20.96
N MET A 6 -42.82 7.96 -20.15
CA MET A 6 -41.87 7.82 -19.05
C MET A 6 -40.44 7.66 -19.58
N MET A 7 -39.61 8.70 -19.42
CA MET A 7 -38.15 8.61 -19.65
C MET A 7 -37.51 7.68 -18.62
N LYS A 8 -37.09 6.50 -19.04
CA LYS A 8 -36.24 5.60 -18.21
C LYS A 8 -34.88 6.25 -17.97
N LYS A 9 -34.61 6.72 -16.74
CA LYS A 9 -33.26 7.14 -16.32
C LYS A 9 -32.31 5.96 -16.48
N LYS A 10 -31.35 6.05 -17.42
CA LYS A 10 -30.23 5.11 -17.52
C LYS A 10 -29.35 5.27 -16.29
N TYR A 11 -29.42 4.32 -15.36
CA TYR A 11 -28.46 4.22 -14.26
C TYR A 11 -27.06 3.95 -14.83
N LYS A 12 -26.15 4.93 -14.75
CA LYS A 12 -24.72 4.69 -15.02
C LYS A 12 -24.22 3.69 -13.98
N ARG A 13 -23.85 2.48 -14.41
CA ARG A 13 -23.13 1.53 -13.55
C ARG A 13 -21.92 2.22 -12.97
N LYS A 14 -21.82 2.30 -11.63
CA LYS A 14 -20.58 2.75 -10.97
C LYS A 14 -19.46 1.84 -11.44
N ARG A 15 -18.44 2.41 -12.07
CA ARG A 15 -17.23 1.66 -12.44
C ARG A 15 -16.64 1.11 -11.14
N GLY A 16 -16.35 -0.19 -11.10
CA GLY A 16 -15.67 -0.82 -9.97
C GLY A 16 -14.28 -0.18 -9.72
N PRO A 17 -13.61 -0.55 -8.62
CA PRO A 17 -12.31 0.02 -8.29
C PRO A 17 -11.33 -0.19 -9.44
N VAL A 18 -10.66 0.88 -9.89
CA VAL A 18 -9.63 0.81 -10.91
C VAL A 18 -8.45 0.04 -10.32
N ARG A 19 -8.20 -1.17 -10.83
CA ARG A 19 -7.03 -1.95 -10.44
C ARG A 19 -5.82 -1.45 -11.22
N ALA A 20 -4.69 -1.24 -10.53
CA ALA A 20 -3.42 -0.96 -11.17
C ALA A 20 -3.04 -2.13 -12.10
N LYS A 21 -2.48 -1.81 -13.27
CA LYS A 21 -1.99 -2.82 -14.21
C LYS A 21 -0.51 -3.08 -13.92
N LYS A 22 -0.14 -4.34 -13.79
CA LYS A 22 1.26 -4.76 -13.69
C LYS A 22 2.01 -4.37 -14.96
N VAL A 23 3.25 -3.93 -14.81
CA VAL A 23 4.11 -3.47 -15.90
C VAL A 23 5.51 -4.04 -15.71
N THR A 24 6.04 -4.75 -16.72
CA THR A 24 7.40 -5.25 -16.69
C THR A 24 8.35 -4.26 -17.38
N PHE A 25 9.46 -3.97 -16.72
CA PHE A 25 10.52 -3.12 -17.23
C PHE A 25 11.84 -3.50 -16.56
N ASP A 26 12.93 -3.59 -17.34
CA ASP A 26 14.29 -3.88 -16.84
C ASP A 26 14.37 -5.22 -16.06
N GLY A 27 13.59 -6.23 -16.50
CA GLY A 27 13.49 -7.54 -15.84
C GLY A 27 12.67 -7.57 -14.56
N ILE A 28 12.12 -6.44 -14.11
CA ILE A 28 11.31 -6.31 -12.90
C ILE A 28 9.85 -6.14 -13.28
N THR A 29 8.94 -6.85 -12.59
CA THR A 29 7.50 -6.67 -12.74
C THR A 29 6.95 -5.80 -11.61
N PHE A 30 6.59 -4.57 -11.93
CA PHE A 30 6.01 -3.59 -11.00
C PHE A 30 4.50 -3.79 -10.88
N ALA A 31 3.95 -3.60 -9.69
CA ALA A 31 2.52 -3.69 -9.44
C ALA A 31 1.74 -2.53 -10.07
N SER A 32 2.40 -1.41 -10.36
CA SER A 32 1.77 -0.22 -10.99
C SER A 32 2.72 0.53 -11.92
N GLY A 33 2.14 1.37 -12.79
CA GLY A 33 2.90 2.29 -13.63
C GLY A 33 3.63 3.38 -12.83
N LEU A 34 3.12 3.74 -11.65
CA LEU A 34 3.76 4.72 -10.77
C LEU A 34 5.05 4.17 -10.15
N GLU A 35 5.04 2.91 -9.72
CA GLU A 35 6.25 2.22 -9.23
C GLU A 35 7.32 2.11 -10.32
N LYS A 36 6.92 1.72 -11.56
CA LYS A 36 7.83 1.74 -12.71
C LYS A 36 8.45 3.13 -12.93
N TYR A 37 7.63 4.19 -12.87
CA TYR A 37 8.11 5.57 -13.04
C TYR A 37 9.13 5.93 -11.95
N MET A 38 8.82 5.63 -10.69
CA MET A 38 9.72 5.86 -9.55
C MET A 38 11.05 5.11 -9.73
N HIS A 39 11.01 3.84 -10.16
CA HIS A 39 12.21 3.05 -10.45
C HIS A 39 13.10 3.73 -11.48
N ILE A 40 12.52 4.19 -12.59
CA ILE A 40 13.26 4.89 -13.65
C ILE A 40 13.87 6.18 -13.13
N ALA A 41 13.13 6.95 -12.33
CA ALA A 41 13.60 8.21 -11.76
C ALA A 41 14.78 8.00 -10.80
N LEU A 42 14.70 7.02 -9.90
CA LEU A 42 15.77 6.64 -8.98
C LEU A 42 17.02 6.15 -9.74
N LYS A 43 16.83 5.30 -10.77
CA LYS A 43 17.94 4.79 -11.61
C LYS A 43 18.65 5.90 -12.37
N LYS A 44 17.91 6.84 -12.96
CA LYS A 44 18.49 8.03 -13.63
C LYS A 44 19.30 8.90 -12.68
N ALA A 45 18.83 9.07 -11.46
CA ALA A 45 19.51 9.83 -10.41
C ALA A 45 20.65 9.06 -9.74
N LYS A 46 20.90 7.80 -10.11
CA LYS A 46 21.91 6.91 -9.51
C LYS A 46 21.73 6.72 -8.00
N ILE A 47 20.48 6.69 -7.55
CA ILE A 47 20.13 6.49 -6.14
C ILE A 47 19.97 4.99 -5.88
N HIS A 48 20.81 4.43 -5.00
CA HIS A 48 20.77 3.01 -4.63
C HIS A 48 19.52 2.68 -3.81
N ASN A 49 18.82 1.64 -4.24
CA ASN A 49 17.64 1.13 -3.58
C ASN A 49 17.35 -0.31 -4.02
N THR A 50 16.47 -1.01 -3.29
CA THR A 50 15.93 -2.32 -3.68
C THR A 50 14.41 -2.24 -3.80
N TYR A 51 13.87 -2.77 -4.90
CA TYR A 51 12.42 -2.88 -5.11
C TYR A 51 11.89 -4.10 -4.36
N GLU A 52 10.86 -3.90 -3.50
CA GLU A 52 10.29 -4.93 -2.61
C GLU A 52 11.36 -5.74 -1.85
N GLY A 53 12.51 -5.12 -1.56
CA GLY A 53 13.69 -5.80 -1.04
C GLY A 53 13.61 -6.23 0.41
N CYS A 54 12.62 -5.75 1.18
CA CYS A 54 12.46 -6.07 2.59
C CYS A 54 10.98 -6.15 2.99
N THR A 55 10.65 -7.17 3.77
CA THR A 55 9.33 -7.30 4.40
C THR A 55 9.47 -7.13 5.91
N PHE A 56 8.77 -6.16 6.47
CA PHE A 56 8.78 -5.84 7.89
C PHE A 56 7.60 -6.53 8.60
N VAL A 57 7.86 -7.12 9.76
CA VAL A 57 6.82 -7.61 10.67
C VAL A 57 6.42 -6.45 11.57
N ILE A 58 5.33 -5.76 11.24
CA ILE A 58 4.86 -4.57 11.95
C ILE A 58 4.01 -4.87 13.17
N GLN A 59 3.51 -6.09 13.27
CA GLN A 59 2.82 -6.65 14.42
C GLN A 59 3.15 -8.13 14.50
N GLU A 60 3.73 -8.57 15.59
CA GLU A 60 3.99 -9.99 15.83
C GLU A 60 2.69 -10.80 15.96
N GLY A 61 2.75 -12.05 15.54
CA GLY A 61 1.66 -12.99 15.75
C GLY A 61 1.53 -13.36 17.24
N PHE A 62 0.34 -13.70 17.66
CA PHE A 62 0.06 -14.06 19.05
C PHE A 62 -1.05 -15.10 19.15
N MET A 63 -1.16 -15.74 20.33
CA MET A 63 -2.31 -16.59 20.68
C MET A 63 -3.40 -15.71 21.27
N PHE A 64 -4.58 -15.74 20.65
CA PHE A 64 -5.76 -15.10 21.22
C PHE A 64 -6.55 -16.15 22.02
N GLU A 65 -6.48 -16.10 23.32
CA GLU A 65 -7.05 -17.11 24.22
C GLU A 65 -8.49 -16.82 24.64
N ASN A 66 -8.95 -15.60 24.45
CA ASN A 66 -10.30 -15.18 24.84
C ASN A 66 -11.37 -15.74 23.89
N LYS A 67 -12.61 -15.75 24.35
CA LYS A 67 -13.77 -16.04 23.51
C LYS A 67 -14.00 -14.89 22.53
N SER A 68 -14.29 -15.22 21.26
CA SER A 68 -14.73 -14.28 20.24
C SER A 68 -15.83 -14.91 19.42
N TYR A 69 -17.04 -14.38 19.53
CA TYR A 69 -18.21 -14.89 18.80
C TYR A 69 -18.30 -14.17 17.46
N GLU A 70 -18.05 -14.90 16.39
CA GLU A 70 -17.95 -14.35 15.05
C GLU A 70 -18.57 -15.32 14.01
N ARG A 71 -19.00 -14.77 12.88
CA ARG A 71 -19.21 -15.55 11.66
C ARG A 71 -17.87 -15.82 10.98
N GLN A 72 -17.86 -16.66 9.96
CA GLN A 72 -16.69 -16.81 9.09
C GLN A 72 -16.35 -15.47 8.42
N ALA A 73 -15.08 -15.25 8.09
CA ALA A 73 -14.60 -14.02 7.45
C ALA A 73 -15.32 -13.70 6.10
N ASN A 74 -15.85 -14.74 5.43
CA ASN A 74 -16.65 -14.59 4.21
C ASN A 74 -18.12 -14.20 4.48
N GLY A 75 -18.51 -13.96 5.74
CA GLY A 75 -19.85 -13.61 6.18
C GLY A 75 -20.85 -14.77 6.22
N LYS A 76 -20.42 -16.01 5.93
CA LYS A 76 -21.26 -17.22 5.96
C LYS A 76 -21.19 -17.91 7.31
N GLY A 77 -22.06 -18.91 7.49
CA GLY A 77 -22.12 -19.71 8.71
C GLY A 77 -22.76 -18.99 9.90
N GLU A 78 -22.79 -19.67 11.02
CA GLU A 78 -23.36 -19.18 12.26
C GLU A 78 -22.33 -18.38 13.07
N MET A 79 -22.85 -17.55 13.99
CA MET A 79 -22.09 -16.82 14.98
C MET A 79 -21.72 -17.75 16.12
N VAL A 80 -20.48 -18.27 16.10
CA VAL A 80 -19.98 -19.19 17.11
C VAL A 80 -18.66 -18.67 17.70
N ASN A 81 -18.24 -19.24 18.84
CA ASN A 81 -16.94 -18.89 19.40
C ASN A 81 -15.81 -19.35 18.48
N ARG A 82 -15.06 -18.38 17.95
CA ARG A 82 -13.87 -18.54 17.09
C ARG A 82 -12.61 -17.99 17.73
N GLY A 83 -12.66 -17.72 19.02
CA GLY A 83 -11.47 -17.40 19.81
C GLY A 83 -10.54 -18.60 20.00
N SER A 84 -9.60 -18.51 20.90
CA SER A 84 -8.58 -19.55 21.20
C SER A 84 -7.85 -20.01 19.92
N LYS A 85 -7.36 -19.04 19.13
CA LYS A 85 -6.65 -19.30 17.88
C LYS A 85 -5.37 -18.48 17.76
N LYS A 86 -4.44 -18.98 16.96
CA LYS A 86 -3.24 -18.25 16.59
C LYS A 86 -3.60 -17.12 15.61
N ILE A 87 -3.25 -15.90 15.97
CA ILE A 87 -3.30 -14.73 15.10
C ILE A 87 -1.96 -14.59 14.41
N LEU A 88 -1.99 -14.54 13.09
CA LEU A 88 -0.78 -14.40 12.27
C LEU A 88 -0.20 -12.98 12.37
N PRO A 89 1.13 -12.82 12.15
CA PRO A 89 1.75 -11.51 12.15
C PRO A 89 1.20 -10.64 11.01
N ILE A 90 1.18 -9.33 11.23
CA ILE A 90 0.92 -8.34 10.19
C ILE A 90 2.27 -7.94 9.60
N LYS A 91 2.40 -8.14 8.28
CA LYS A 91 3.61 -7.83 7.52
C LYS A 91 3.37 -6.67 6.55
N TYR A 92 4.43 -5.92 6.30
CA TYR A 92 4.42 -4.81 5.36
C TYR A 92 5.66 -4.85 4.46
N THR A 93 5.46 -4.78 3.15
CA THR A 93 6.53 -4.74 2.15
C THR A 93 6.40 -3.43 1.38
N PRO A 94 7.24 -2.42 1.66
CA PRO A 94 7.25 -1.17 0.90
C PRO A 94 7.86 -1.36 -0.49
N ASP A 95 7.55 -0.44 -1.41
CA ASP A 95 7.97 -0.57 -2.81
C ASP A 95 9.49 -0.42 -2.97
N PHE A 96 10.12 0.58 -2.36
CA PHE A 96 11.57 0.81 -2.46
C PHE A 96 12.19 1.03 -1.09
N VAL A 97 13.30 0.35 -0.86
CA VAL A 97 14.04 0.41 0.42
C VAL A 97 15.50 0.76 0.17
N SER A 98 16.03 1.65 0.99
CA SER A 98 17.44 2.02 1.10
C SER A 98 17.83 2.19 2.56
N ASP A 99 19.10 2.36 2.87
CA ASP A 99 19.58 2.54 4.24
C ASP A 99 19.05 3.83 4.91
N SER A 100 18.77 4.87 4.14
CA SER A 100 18.34 6.17 4.64
C SER A 100 16.91 6.57 4.34
N PHE A 101 16.22 5.81 3.47
CA PHE A 101 14.86 6.11 3.08
C PHE A 101 14.04 4.88 2.68
N ILE A 102 12.73 5.01 2.76
CA ILE A 102 11.75 4.05 2.25
C ILE A 102 10.70 4.81 1.45
N ILE A 103 10.32 4.26 0.29
CA ILE A 103 9.31 4.85 -0.60
C ILE A 103 8.16 3.88 -0.79
N GLU A 104 6.93 4.38 -0.66
CA GLU A 104 5.68 3.71 -1.01
C GLU A 104 4.94 4.51 -2.08
N CYS A 105 4.81 3.97 -3.29
CA CYS A 105 4.09 4.59 -4.39
C CYS A 105 2.60 4.27 -4.30
N LYS A 106 1.76 5.24 -3.91
CA LYS A 106 0.34 4.99 -3.67
C LYS A 106 -0.57 6.01 -4.35
N GLY A 107 -0.94 5.75 -5.60
CA GLY A 107 -1.84 6.61 -6.36
C GLY A 107 -3.23 6.68 -5.74
N ARG A 108 -3.83 5.54 -5.42
CA ARG A 108 -5.11 5.43 -4.70
C ARG A 108 -4.98 4.41 -3.57
N ALA A 109 -5.20 4.85 -2.35
CA ALA A 109 -5.23 3.96 -1.19
C ALA A 109 -6.50 3.10 -1.19
N ASN A 110 -6.36 1.82 -0.82
CA ASN A 110 -7.49 0.98 -0.40
C ASN A 110 -7.85 1.27 1.06
N GLU A 111 -8.95 0.69 1.55
CA GLU A 111 -9.46 0.95 2.90
C GLU A 111 -8.47 0.54 4.02
N SER A 112 -7.71 -0.53 3.83
CA SER A 112 -6.76 -1.04 4.83
C SER A 112 -5.42 -0.29 4.85
N PHE A 113 -5.02 0.33 3.74
CA PHE A 113 -3.71 0.98 3.60
C PHE A 113 -3.46 2.09 4.65
N PRO A 114 -4.39 3.01 4.95
CA PRO A 114 -4.15 4.05 5.93
C PRO A 114 -3.80 3.50 7.32
N LEU A 115 -4.43 2.39 7.74
CA LEU A 115 -4.12 1.73 9.01
C LEU A 115 -2.73 1.10 8.97
N CYS A 116 -2.44 0.29 7.94
CA CYS A 116 -1.12 -0.33 7.77
C CYS A 116 0.00 0.72 7.72
N TRP A 117 -0.22 1.84 7.02
CA TRP A 117 0.76 2.93 6.94
C TRP A 117 1.02 3.61 8.28
N LYS A 118 -0.02 3.80 9.12
CA LYS A 118 0.16 4.31 10.49
C LYS A 118 0.98 3.34 11.36
N MET A 119 0.66 2.05 11.29
CA MET A 119 1.40 1.02 12.02
C MET A 119 2.86 0.95 11.55
N PHE A 120 3.09 1.03 10.25
CA PHE A 120 4.45 1.04 9.69
C PHE A 120 5.24 2.27 10.11
N LYS A 121 4.63 3.46 10.14
CA LYS A 121 5.26 4.67 10.68
C LYS A 121 5.71 4.52 12.13
N ASN A 122 4.87 3.92 12.97
CA ASN A 122 5.25 3.65 14.35
C ASN A 122 6.41 2.67 14.44
N TYR A 123 6.37 1.61 13.65
CA TYR A 123 7.46 0.64 13.55
C TYR A 123 8.79 1.29 13.13
N VAL A 124 8.78 2.12 12.08
CA VAL A 124 9.97 2.84 11.60
C VAL A 124 10.50 3.82 12.66
N LYS A 125 9.61 4.56 13.34
CA LYS A 125 9.98 5.45 14.44
C LYS A 125 10.76 4.72 15.53
N GLU A 126 10.34 3.51 15.89
CA GLU A 126 10.95 2.72 16.98
C GLU A 126 12.25 2.05 16.59
N HIS A 127 12.34 1.51 15.35
CA HIS A 127 13.43 0.65 14.91
C HIS A 127 14.43 1.35 13.99
N TYR A 128 13.99 2.37 13.24
CA TYR A 128 14.78 3.05 12.21
C TYR A 128 14.59 4.57 12.26
N PRO A 129 14.89 5.25 13.39
CA PRO A 129 14.58 6.68 13.59
C PRO A 129 15.29 7.62 12.60
N HIS A 130 16.34 7.15 11.93
CA HIS A 130 17.08 7.91 10.92
C HIS A 130 16.51 7.78 9.50
N VAL A 131 15.55 6.85 9.28
CA VAL A 131 14.98 6.59 7.95
C VAL A 131 13.87 7.58 7.62
N THR A 132 13.96 8.19 6.46
CA THR A 132 12.91 9.07 5.93
C THR A 132 11.91 8.27 5.10
N LEU A 133 10.62 8.52 5.31
CA LEU A 133 9.55 7.91 4.54
C LEU A 133 9.02 8.87 3.47
N TYR A 134 8.85 8.37 2.24
CA TYR A 134 8.25 9.09 1.13
C TYR A 134 7.04 8.32 0.60
N LYS A 135 5.97 9.05 0.26
CA LYS A 135 4.73 8.45 -0.27
C LYS A 135 4.19 9.26 -1.45
N PRO A 136 4.85 9.15 -2.63
CA PRO A 136 4.37 9.84 -3.83
C PRO A 136 3.06 9.22 -4.35
N GLN A 137 2.15 10.07 -4.83
CA GLN A 137 0.85 9.69 -5.39
C GLN A 137 0.76 9.85 -6.90
N ASN A 138 1.72 10.54 -7.50
CA ASN A 138 1.78 10.83 -8.94
C ASN A 138 3.24 11.02 -9.38
N GLN A 139 3.47 11.12 -10.70
CA GLN A 139 4.80 11.27 -11.27
C GLN A 139 5.54 12.53 -10.80
N LYS A 140 4.83 13.66 -10.69
CA LYS A 140 5.41 14.92 -10.19
C LYS A 140 5.93 14.79 -8.76
N GLU A 141 5.22 14.05 -7.92
CA GLU A 141 5.66 13.77 -6.56
C GLU A 141 6.84 12.78 -6.53
N CYS A 142 6.91 11.83 -7.47
CA CYS A 142 8.09 10.97 -7.64
C CYS A 142 9.34 11.81 -7.95
N ASP A 143 9.24 12.79 -8.86
CA ASP A 143 10.35 13.69 -9.17
C ASP A 143 10.77 14.52 -7.95
N LYS A 144 9.78 14.97 -7.17
CA LYS A 144 10.04 15.69 -5.91
C LYS A 144 10.73 14.83 -4.86
N VAL A 145 10.39 13.55 -4.77
CA VAL A 145 11.07 12.59 -3.88
C VAL A 145 12.55 12.48 -4.26
N VAL A 146 12.87 12.33 -5.54
CA VAL A 146 14.27 12.29 -6.03
C VAL A 146 15.02 13.56 -5.63
N GLU A 147 14.44 14.73 -5.84
CA GLU A 147 15.02 16.03 -5.43
C GLU A 147 15.32 16.08 -3.93
N LEU A 148 14.36 15.66 -3.09
CA LEU A 148 14.49 15.64 -1.64
C LEU A 148 15.62 14.69 -1.18
N ILE A 149 15.72 13.49 -1.76
CA ILE A 149 16.78 12.54 -1.45
C ILE A 149 18.17 13.12 -1.81
N LEU A 150 18.29 13.70 -3.00
CA LEU A 150 19.56 14.30 -3.45
C LEU A 150 19.97 15.48 -2.58
N ASN A 151 19.02 16.27 -2.10
CA ASN A 151 19.33 17.41 -1.21
C ASN A 151 19.76 16.94 0.19
N ASN A 152 19.13 15.88 0.73
CA ASN A 152 19.50 15.33 2.03
C ASN A 152 20.89 14.67 2.02
N ASN A 153 21.36 14.19 0.88
CA ASN A 153 22.70 13.58 0.74
C ASN A 153 23.83 14.63 0.54
N LYS A 154 23.51 15.91 0.49
CA LYS A 154 24.48 17.01 0.34
C LYS A 154 24.89 17.67 1.68
N CYS A 155 24.27 17.24 2.78
CA CYS A 155 24.58 17.75 4.13
C CYS A 155 25.55 16.79 4.88
#